data_a5e621fa087f8919926cdbbd7bcfc93a
#
_entry.id   a5e621fa087f8919926cdbbd7bcfc93a
#
_cell.length_a   1.000
_cell.length_b   1.000
_cell.length_c   1.000
_cell.angle_alpha   90.00
_cell.angle_beta   90.00
_cell.angle_gamma   90.00
#
_symmetry.space_group_name_H-M   'P 1'
#
loop_
_entity.id
_entity.type
_entity.pdbx_description
1 polymer ?
#
loop_
_entity_poly.entity_id
_entity_poly.type
_entity_poly.pdbx_seq_one_letter_code
_entity_poly.pdbx_strand_id
1 'polypeptide(L)'
;MYCLKDLKHLIYFEKLLENADNELVQKAQAEGDICLGYTCYHVPEALLNVGNCFSVRLRAPHTGSIDIATYYMSNYTCEYARALVERGIEGGYQFLDAMIGVDACSMMNRAMEHFEILKVNEKPSFFVTHCDIPYKITDYTLDSYVDQMRIHVLDRLTEVFGVDTSDAAIRAAVAEHNEVCSIISEMGEMRKADNPVITGYEFHVINLVSYTCPKRLILPYLRETLAELKKRKPDKVSPFRARVAIVGSEIDDPDLTKLIEGCGALVVSDRFCFGSTPGREVIELKDDEDALRQICLHVMEHSECARYIADEKVLQRRETADRLAKEYNAEGIIYEQMKYCDYWGFERALASHIMHDEYGWPVLSIDRLYNNGNSGQLRTRVQAFVESLEIKRIHKEEGKA
;
A
#
# COMPACT_ATOMS: atom_id res chain seq x y z
N MET A 1 11.72 17.96 16.06
CA MET A 1 12.10 18.12 14.65
C MET A 1 12.91 16.89 14.28
N TYR A 2 12.24 15.84 13.79
CA TYR A 2 12.83 14.51 13.62
C TYR A 2 12.74 14.08 12.18
N CYS A 3 13.31 14.84 11.30
CA CYS A 3 13.51 14.34 9.95
C CYS A 3 15.01 14.24 9.75
N LEU A 4 15.55 13.07 9.99
CA LEU A 4 16.89 12.73 9.56
C LEU A 4 16.85 12.58 8.04
N LYS A 5 16.81 13.71 7.32
CA LYS A 5 16.93 13.76 5.87
C LYS A 5 18.39 13.56 5.45
N ASP A 6 19.02 12.52 5.96
CA ASP A 6 20.40 12.19 5.68
C ASP A 6 20.55 11.01 4.70
N LEU A 7 19.46 10.32 4.31
CA LEU A 7 19.50 9.35 3.23
C LEU A 7 19.66 10.04 1.88
N LYS A 8 20.67 9.61 1.13
CA LYS A 8 21.05 10.18 -0.16
C LYS A 8 19.88 10.41 -1.12
N HIS A 9 18.95 9.44 -1.18
CA HIS A 9 17.86 9.45 -2.14
C HIS A 9 16.51 9.88 -1.55
N LEU A 10 16.37 10.16 -0.25
CA LEU A 10 15.07 10.42 0.37
C LEU A 10 14.33 11.61 -0.25
N ILE A 11 15.03 12.74 -0.43
CA ILE A 11 14.44 13.94 -1.04
C ILE A 11 14.02 13.67 -2.49
N TYR A 12 14.79 12.87 -3.20
CA TYR A 12 14.46 12.45 -4.55
C TYR A 12 13.19 11.58 -4.57
N PHE A 13 13.08 10.63 -3.66
CA PHE A 13 11.88 9.80 -3.52
C PHE A 13 10.65 10.64 -3.14
N GLU A 14 10.78 11.56 -2.19
CA GLU A 14 9.71 12.51 -1.84
C GLU A 14 9.22 13.26 -3.09
N LYS A 15 10.14 13.75 -3.92
CA LYS A 15 9.81 14.44 -5.17
C LYS A 15 9.09 13.54 -6.18
N LEU A 16 9.50 12.27 -6.33
CA LEU A 16 8.80 11.31 -7.19
C LEU A 16 7.35 11.07 -6.74
N LEU A 17 7.07 11.20 -5.45
CA LEU A 17 5.72 11.02 -4.89
C LEU A 17 4.82 12.25 -5.04
N GLU A 18 5.33 13.40 -5.42
CA GLU A 18 4.53 14.61 -5.64
C GLU A 18 3.56 14.49 -6.83
N ASN A 19 3.91 13.67 -7.81
CA ASN A 19 3.05 13.44 -8.99
C ASN A 19 3.07 11.97 -9.41
N ALA A 20 1.90 11.44 -9.77
CA ALA A 20 1.79 10.10 -10.33
C ALA A 20 2.54 9.98 -11.69
N ASP A 21 2.50 11.03 -12.51
CA ASP A 21 3.31 11.17 -13.73
C ASP A 21 4.70 11.73 -13.40
N ASN A 22 5.49 10.98 -12.65
CA ASN A 22 6.83 11.39 -12.25
C ASN A 22 7.88 11.15 -13.35
N GLU A 23 9.07 11.73 -13.17
CA GLU A 23 10.13 11.69 -14.19
C GLU A 23 10.58 10.28 -14.58
N LEU A 24 10.46 9.27 -13.68
CA LEU A 24 10.78 7.88 -14.02
C LEU A 24 9.69 7.24 -14.88
N VAL A 25 8.43 7.57 -14.61
CA VAL A 25 7.29 7.17 -15.47
C VAL A 25 7.45 7.75 -16.86
N GLN A 26 7.70 9.07 -16.96
CA GLN A 26 7.91 9.76 -18.23
C GLN A 26 9.11 9.17 -19.00
N LYS A 27 10.20 8.85 -18.31
CA LYS A 27 11.37 8.23 -18.90
C LYS A 27 11.06 6.85 -19.48
N ALA A 28 10.36 5.99 -18.73
CA ALA A 28 10.00 4.65 -19.21
C ALA A 28 9.11 4.73 -20.46
N GLN A 29 8.12 5.64 -20.47
CA GLN A 29 7.26 5.85 -21.63
C GLN A 29 8.03 6.40 -22.84
N ALA A 30 8.99 7.30 -22.64
CA ALA A 30 9.86 7.79 -23.71
C ALA A 30 10.75 6.68 -24.30
N GLU A 31 11.03 5.63 -23.55
CA GLU A 31 11.76 4.43 -23.98
C GLU A 31 10.83 3.39 -24.65
N GLY A 32 9.51 3.64 -24.69
CA GLY A 32 8.50 2.80 -25.33
C GLY A 32 7.82 1.79 -24.42
N ASP A 33 7.95 1.93 -23.11
CA ASP A 33 7.27 1.08 -22.14
C ASP A 33 5.80 1.48 -21.97
N ILE A 34 4.95 0.50 -21.66
CA ILE A 34 3.51 0.62 -21.51
C ILE A 34 3.16 0.81 -20.02
N CYS A 35 2.47 1.89 -19.69
CA CYS A 35 2.12 2.26 -18.33
C CYS A 35 0.74 1.73 -17.93
N LEU A 36 0.69 0.83 -16.95
CA LEU A 36 -0.52 0.23 -16.43
C LEU A 36 -0.87 0.78 -15.05
N GLY A 37 -2.02 1.47 -14.96
CA GLY A 37 -2.56 1.93 -13.67
C GLY A 37 -3.32 0.83 -12.95
N TYR A 38 -3.21 0.76 -11.62
CA TYR A 38 -4.01 -0.11 -10.77
C TYR A 38 -4.21 0.50 -9.38
N THR A 39 -5.16 -0.03 -8.58
CA THR A 39 -5.48 0.53 -7.27
C THR A 39 -5.37 -0.48 -6.13
N CYS A 40 -5.53 -1.77 -6.41
CA CYS A 40 -5.79 -2.76 -5.38
C CYS A 40 -4.76 -3.90 -5.41
N TYR A 41 -4.39 -4.40 -4.24
CA TYR A 41 -3.53 -5.57 -4.06
C TYR A 41 -4.02 -6.81 -4.82
N HIS A 42 -5.34 -6.95 -5.01
CA HIS A 42 -5.92 -8.08 -5.75
C HIS A 42 -5.67 -8.05 -7.26
N VAL A 43 -5.10 -6.99 -7.80
CA VAL A 43 -4.41 -7.06 -9.08
C VAL A 43 -2.97 -7.49 -8.78
N PRO A 44 -2.55 -8.70 -9.17
CA PRO A 44 -1.17 -9.12 -8.91
C PRO A 44 -0.18 -8.19 -9.61
N GLU A 45 0.52 -7.36 -8.86
CA GLU A 45 1.42 -6.33 -9.40
C GLU A 45 2.45 -6.91 -10.37
N ALA A 46 2.95 -8.12 -10.10
CA ALA A 46 3.91 -8.79 -10.98
C ALA A 46 3.38 -8.97 -12.41
N LEU A 47 2.07 -9.27 -12.58
CA LEU A 47 1.46 -9.42 -13.90
C LEU A 47 1.39 -8.11 -14.69
N LEU A 48 1.47 -6.97 -14.03
CA LEU A 48 1.47 -5.66 -14.68
C LEU A 48 2.87 -5.18 -15.08
N ASN A 49 3.88 -6.04 -14.90
CA ASN A 49 5.26 -5.76 -15.26
C ASN A 49 5.82 -6.80 -16.26
N VAL A 50 4.92 -7.47 -17.01
CA VAL A 50 5.32 -8.44 -18.05
C VAL A 50 5.80 -7.72 -19.30
N GLY A 51 6.81 -8.28 -19.98
CA GLY A 51 7.34 -7.73 -21.22
C GLY A 51 7.89 -6.31 -21.04
N ASN A 52 7.37 -5.37 -21.82
CA ASN A 52 7.68 -3.95 -21.72
C ASN A 52 6.61 -3.14 -20.98
N CYS A 53 5.81 -3.79 -20.13
CA CYS A 53 4.87 -3.10 -19.25
C CYS A 53 5.52 -2.69 -17.93
N PHE A 54 4.99 -1.64 -17.33
CA PHE A 54 5.27 -1.30 -15.94
C PHE A 54 4.00 -0.83 -15.22
N SER A 55 3.94 -1.12 -13.94
CA SER A 55 2.80 -0.79 -13.09
C SER A 55 2.98 0.55 -12.36
N VAL A 56 1.89 1.29 -12.22
CA VAL A 56 1.77 2.45 -11.33
C VAL A 56 0.54 2.28 -10.45
N ARG A 57 0.74 2.11 -9.14
CA ARG A 57 -0.38 2.10 -8.20
C ARG A 57 -0.87 3.53 -8.02
N LEU A 58 -2.15 3.77 -8.36
CA LEU A 58 -2.68 5.12 -8.45
C LEU A 58 -2.87 5.77 -7.09
N ARG A 59 -2.45 7.01 -7.02
CA ARG A 59 -2.56 7.93 -5.90
C ARG A 59 -3.10 9.26 -6.43
N ALA A 60 -3.72 10.03 -5.55
CA ALA A 60 -4.17 11.39 -5.86
C ALA A 60 -3.51 12.44 -4.93
N PRO A 61 -2.15 12.48 -4.88
CA PRO A 61 -1.46 13.40 -3.99
C PRO A 61 -1.82 14.86 -4.34
N HIS A 62 -1.94 15.68 -3.29
CA HIS A 62 -2.21 17.12 -3.42
C HIS A 62 -3.50 17.48 -4.19
N THR A 63 -4.47 16.55 -4.28
CA THR A 63 -5.82 16.89 -4.77
C THR A 63 -6.40 17.96 -3.85
N GLY A 64 -6.67 19.16 -4.42
CA GLY A 64 -7.06 20.32 -3.64
C GLY A 64 -8.45 20.20 -3.02
N SER A 65 -9.36 19.54 -3.73
CA SER A 65 -10.71 19.20 -3.26
C SER A 65 -11.16 17.88 -3.87
N ILE A 66 -12.31 17.40 -3.47
CA ILE A 66 -13.02 16.25 -4.06
C ILE A 66 -14.45 16.66 -4.45
N ASP A 67 -14.66 17.94 -4.72
CA ASP A 67 -15.98 18.51 -4.91
C ASP A 67 -16.60 18.09 -6.24
N ILE A 68 -15.82 18.04 -7.32
CA ILE A 68 -16.30 17.60 -8.64
C ILE A 68 -16.67 16.14 -8.60
N ALA A 69 -15.85 15.30 -7.96
CA ALA A 69 -16.14 13.88 -7.80
C ALA A 69 -17.47 13.63 -7.05
N THR A 70 -17.88 14.53 -6.17
CA THR A 70 -19.15 14.38 -5.43
C THR A 70 -20.40 14.52 -6.31
N TYR A 71 -20.30 15.06 -7.51
CA TYR A 71 -21.40 15.04 -8.48
C TYR A 71 -21.62 13.65 -9.09
N TYR A 72 -20.59 12.81 -9.08
CA TYR A 72 -20.61 11.47 -9.67
C TYR A 72 -20.69 10.37 -8.61
N MET A 73 -20.08 10.62 -7.44
CA MET A 73 -20.05 9.69 -6.33
C MET A 73 -20.57 10.37 -5.06
N SER A 74 -21.39 9.65 -4.28
CA SER A 74 -21.97 10.20 -3.04
C SER A 74 -20.90 10.71 -2.07
N ASN A 75 -21.23 11.73 -1.27
CA ASN A 75 -20.42 12.23 -0.17
C ASN A 75 -20.11 11.16 0.89
N TYR A 76 -20.86 10.06 0.92
CA TYR A 76 -20.64 8.91 1.81
C TYR A 76 -19.80 7.80 1.18
N THR A 77 -19.17 8.08 0.06
CA THR A 77 -18.24 7.17 -0.60
C THR A 77 -16.81 7.40 -0.09
N CYS A 78 -16.00 6.34 -0.04
CA CYS A 78 -14.59 6.38 0.33
C CYS A 78 -13.87 7.57 -0.33
N GLU A 79 -13.20 8.40 0.49
CA GLU A 79 -12.56 9.61 -0.02
C GLU A 79 -11.37 9.34 -0.93
N TYR A 80 -10.65 8.24 -0.74
CA TYR A 80 -9.60 7.82 -1.67
C TYR A 80 -10.20 7.55 -3.07
N ALA A 81 -11.31 6.82 -3.16
CA ALA A 81 -11.97 6.54 -4.43
C ALA A 81 -12.44 7.83 -5.12
N ARG A 82 -13.01 8.78 -4.36
CA ARG A 82 -13.41 10.10 -4.90
C ARG A 82 -12.21 10.94 -5.33
N ALA A 83 -11.13 10.93 -4.57
CA ALA A 83 -9.92 11.66 -4.92
C ALA A 83 -9.28 11.15 -6.24
N LEU A 84 -9.33 9.84 -6.49
CA LEU A 84 -8.90 9.29 -7.78
C LEU A 84 -9.78 9.78 -8.94
N VAL A 85 -11.11 9.81 -8.76
CA VAL A 85 -12.03 10.33 -9.79
C VAL A 85 -11.79 11.83 -10.04
N GLU A 86 -11.66 12.63 -8.98
CA GLU A 86 -11.30 14.06 -9.08
C GLU A 86 -10.03 14.24 -9.89
N ARG A 87 -8.95 13.56 -9.51
CA ARG A 87 -7.67 13.64 -10.18
C ARG A 87 -7.74 13.18 -11.64
N GLY A 88 -8.58 12.17 -11.94
CA GLY A 88 -8.85 11.72 -13.30
C GLY A 88 -9.50 12.82 -14.15
N ILE A 89 -10.52 13.47 -13.61
CA ILE A 89 -11.23 14.60 -14.29
C ILE A 89 -10.29 15.78 -14.54
N GLU A 90 -9.38 16.06 -13.61
CA GLU A 90 -8.32 17.08 -13.77
C GLU A 90 -7.25 16.72 -14.81
N GLY A 91 -7.33 15.54 -15.43
CA GLY A 91 -6.37 15.06 -16.43
C GLY A 91 -5.10 14.46 -15.84
N GLY A 92 -5.08 14.17 -14.54
CA GLY A 92 -3.89 13.69 -13.83
C GLY A 92 -3.44 12.27 -14.21
N TYR A 93 -4.21 11.55 -15.05
CA TYR A 93 -3.91 10.18 -15.49
C TYR A 93 -3.83 10.02 -17.01
N GLN A 94 -3.55 11.11 -17.75
CA GLN A 94 -3.37 11.05 -19.21
C GLN A 94 -2.15 10.21 -19.63
N PHE A 95 -1.20 9.99 -18.73
CA PHE A 95 -0.02 9.17 -18.98
C PHE A 95 -0.31 7.67 -19.08
N LEU A 96 -1.39 7.17 -18.47
CA LEU A 96 -1.74 5.75 -18.47
C LEU A 96 -2.06 5.24 -19.89
N ASP A 97 -1.69 3.99 -20.15
CA ASP A 97 -2.06 3.25 -21.37
C ASP A 97 -3.23 2.29 -21.10
N ALA A 98 -3.37 1.81 -19.87
CA ALA A 98 -4.55 1.08 -19.41
C ALA A 98 -4.77 1.28 -17.91
N MET A 99 -5.99 1.00 -17.45
CA MET A 99 -6.37 0.95 -16.05
C MET A 99 -6.94 -0.42 -15.72
N ILE A 100 -6.28 -1.11 -14.78
CA ILE A 100 -6.69 -2.44 -14.34
C ILE A 100 -7.41 -2.32 -13.00
N GLY A 101 -8.73 -2.49 -13.04
CA GLY A 101 -9.60 -2.47 -11.88
C GLY A 101 -9.98 -3.86 -11.40
N VAL A 102 -10.43 -3.94 -10.16
CA VAL A 102 -10.96 -5.17 -9.58
C VAL A 102 -12.29 -4.91 -8.89
N ASP A 103 -13.21 -5.85 -9.00
CA ASP A 103 -14.47 -5.85 -8.23
C ASP A 103 -14.22 -6.42 -6.82
N ALA A 104 -13.33 -5.77 -6.09
CA ALA A 104 -13.01 -6.11 -4.71
C ALA A 104 -13.67 -5.19 -3.70
N CYS A 105 -14.01 -3.97 -4.11
CA CYS A 105 -14.60 -2.95 -3.26
C CYS A 105 -15.59 -2.13 -4.08
N SER A 106 -16.87 -2.09 -3.67
CA SER A 106 -17.93 -1.38 -4.41
C SER A 106 -17.62 0.10 -4.65
N MET A 107 -16.94 0.76 -3.71
CA MET A 107 -16.56 2.16 -3.85
C MET A 107 -15.49 2.36 -4.93
N MET A 108 -14.49 1.47 -4.96
CA MET A 108 -13.42 1.52 -5.97
C MET A 108 -13.94 1.09 -7.34
N ASN A 109 -14.80 0.06 -7.38
CA ASN A 109 -15.44 -0.36 -8.63
C ASN A 109 -16.20 0.79 -9.27
N ARG A 110 -17.00 1.52 -8.48
CA ARG A 110 -17.69 2.73 -8.95
C ARG A 110 -16.72 3.81 -9.47
N ALA A 111 -15.59 4.02 -8.81
CA ALA A 111 -14.58 4.96 -9.30
C ALA A 111 -14.03 4.52 -10.67
N MET A 112 -13.76 3.22 -10.85
CA MET A 112 -13.26 2.70 -12.13
C MET A 112 -14.28 2.82 -13.26
N GLU A 113 -15.58 2.57 -13.00
CA GLU A 113 -16.63 2.83 -13.96
C GLU A 113 -16.68 4.31 -14.39
N HIS A 114 -16.45 5.24 -13.48
CA HIS A 114 -16.36 6.65 -13.80
C HIS A 114 -15.13 7.01 -14.64
N PHE A 115 -14.01 6.33 -14.49
CA PHE A 115 -12.86 6.49 -15.38
C PHE A 115 -13.24 6.22 -16.84
N GLU A 116 -14.07 5.21 -17.08
CA GLU A 116 -14.55 4.85 -18.43
C GLU A 116 -15.63 5.81 -18.91
N ILE A 117 -16.69 6.04 -18.10
CA ILE A 117 -17.84 6.86 -18.47
C ILE A 117 -17.44 8.32 -18.75
N LEU A 118 -16.56 8.88 -17.93
CA LEU A 118 -16.09 10.26 -18.03
C LEU A 118 -14.95 10.44 -19.02
N LYS A 119 -14.43 9.33 -19.57
CA LYS A 119 -13.28 9.32 -20.50
C LYS A 119 -12.11 10.13 -19.93
N VAL A 120 -11.72 9.80 -18.70
CA VAL A 120 -10.65 10.51 -17.99
C VAL A 120 -9.27 10.41 -18.67
N ASN A 121 -9.15 9.59 -19.71
CA ASN A 121 -7.97 9.48 -20.56
C ASN A 121 -8.42 9.50 -22.03
N GLU A 122 -7.77 10.32 -22.86
CA GLU A 122 -8.14 10.57 -24.26
C GLU A 122 -7.37 9.72 -25.26
N LYS A 123 -6.42 8.89 -24.81
CA LYS A 123 -5.65 8.01 -25.72
C LYS A 123 -6.59 7.00 -26.40
N PRO A 124 -6.55 6.84 -27.74
CA PRO A 124 -7.44 5.90 -28.44
C PRO A 124 -7.25 4.44 -28.04
N SER A 125 -6.06 4.06 -27.60
CA SER A 125 -5.73 2.71 -27.12
C SER A 125 -6.02 2.49 -25.64
N PHE A 126 -6.36 3.54 -24.90
CA PHE A 126 -6.65 3.43 -23.48
C PHE A 126 -7.90 2.57 -23.23
N PHE A 127 -7.77 1.64 -22.31
CA PHE A 127 -8.92 0.85 -21.82
C PHE A 127 -8.94 0.74 -20.31
N VAL A 128 -10.13 0.54 -19.78
CA VAL A 128 -10.37 0.15 -18.39
C VAL A 128 -10.83 -1.31 -18.39
N THR A 129 -10.31 -2.12 -17.51
CA THR A 129 -10.78 -3.49 -17.33
C THR A 129 -11.17 -3.75 -15.88
N HIS A 130 -12.11 -4.67 -15.68
CA HIS A 130 -12.64 -5.05 -14.38
C HIS A 130 -12.47 -6.55 -14.20
N CYS A 131 -11.76 -6.94 -13.14
CA CYS A 131 -11.54 -8.34 -12.79
C CYS A 131 -12.38 -8.69 -11.57
N ASP A 132 -13.14 -9.77 -11.65
CA ASP A 132 -13.88 -10.30 -10.50
C ASP A 132 -12.93 -11.05 -9.56
N ILE A 133 -13.09 -10.82 -8.26
CA ILE A 133 -12.20 -11.37 -7.22
C ILE A 133 -13.00 -12.27 -6.27
N PRO A 134 -12.67 -13.55 -6.18
CA PRO A 134 -13.35 -14.48 -5.27
C PRO A 134 -13.22 -14.11 -3.80
N TYR A 135 -14.21 -14.49 -2.99
CA TYR A 135 -14.22 -14.31 -1.53
C TYR A 135 -13.67 -15.50 -0.74
N LYS A 136 -13.51 -16.66 -1.39
CA LYS A 136 -13.05 -17.90 -0.76
C LYS A 136 -12.00 -18.57 -1.62
N ILE A 137 -11.11 -19.32 -1.00
CA ILE A 137 -10.10 -20.12 -1.69
C ILE A 137 -10.63 -21.56 -1.82
N THR A 138 -10.91 -21.96 -3.03
CA THR A 138 -11.22 -23.33 -3.44
C THR A 138 -10.62 -23.51 -4.84
N ASP A 139 -10.44 -24.75 -5.30
CA ASP A 139 -9.93 -25.00 -6.66
C ASP A 139 -10.77 -24.26 -7.72
N TYR A 140 -12.10 -24.34 -7.62
CA TYR A 140 -13.00 -23.68 -8.55
C TYR A 140 -12.85 -22.15 -8.54
N THR A 141 -12.75 -21.52 -7.38
CA THR A 141 -12.62 -20.06 -7.28
C THR A 141 -11.23 -19.60 -7.68
N LEU A 142 -10.20 -20.41 -7.45
CA LEU A 142 -8.84 -20.14 -7.95
C LEU A 142 -8.83 -20.23 -9.49
N ASP A 143 -9.44 -21.24 -10.10
CA ASP A 143 -9.56 -21.35 -11.56
C ASP A 143 -10.27 -20.13 -12.14
N SER A 144 -11.38 -19.72 -11.53
CA SER A 144 -12.09 -18.49 -11.93
C SER A 144 -11.21 -17.25 -11.84
N TYR A 145 -10.43 -17.11 -10.79
CA TYR A 145 -9.53 -15.96 -10.63
C TYR A 145 -8.39 -15.97 -11.65
N VAL A 146 -7.84 -17.14 -11.95
CA VAL A 146 -6.84 -17.32 -13.03
C VAL A 146 -7.43 -16.89 -14.38
N ASP A 147 -8.66 -17.32 -14.70
CA ASP A 147 -9.35 -16.93 -15.93
C ASP A 147 -9.59 -15.43 -16.00
N GLN A 148 -9.98 -14.78 -14.88
CA GLN A 148 -10.13 -13.33 -14.81
C GLN A 148 -8.82 -12.61 -15.14
N MET A 149 -7.69 -13.02 -14.54
CA MET A 149 -6.39 -12.44 -14.79
C MET A 149 -5.90 -12.70 -16.22
N ARG A 150 -6.17 -13.88 -16.77
CA ARG A 150 -5.82 -14.22 -18.14
C ARG A 150 -6.60 -13.37 -19.13
N ILE A 151 -7.93 -13.42 -19.07
CA ILE A 151 -8.81 -12.78 -20.06
C ILE A 151 -8.76 -11.25 -19.95
N HIS A 152 -8.86 -10.72 -18.76
CA HIS A 152 -9.01 -9.27 -18.54
C HIS A 152 -7.68 -8.52 -18.42
N VAL A 153 -6.57 -9.20 -18.18
CA VAL A 153 -5.25 -8.58 -18.09
C VAL A 153 -4.35 -9.05 -19.20
N LEU A 154 -3.91 -10.31 -19.19
CA LEU A 154 -2.83 -10.78 -20.07
C LEU A 154 -3.25 -10.79 -21.55
N ASP A 155 -4.41 -11.36 -21.88
CA ASP A 155 -4.91 -11.40 -23.26
C ASP A 155 -5.19 -9.99 -23.79
N ARG A 156 -5.71 -9.09 -22.94
CA ARG A 156 -5.91 -7.69 -23.34
C ARG A 156 -4.61 -6.96 -23.63
N LEU A 157 -3.54 -7.19 -22.84
CA LEU A 157 -2.23 -6.62 -23.10
C LEU A 157 -1.65 -7.13 -24.42
N THR A 158 -1.81 -8.42 -24.71
CA THR A 158 -1.39 -9.00 -25.98
C THR A 158 -2.20 -8.44 -27.17
N GLU A 159 -3.54 -8.37 -27.05
CA GLU A 159 -4.42 -7.88 -28.11
C GLU A 159 -4.19 -6.41 -28.46
N VAL A 160 -4.05 -5.55 -27.46
CA VAL A 160 -3.99 -4.09 -27.65
C VAL A 160 -2.57 -3.63 -27.94
N PHE A 161 -1.58 -4.20 -27.25
CA PHE A 161 -0.21 -3.70 -27.27
C PHE A 161 0.81 -4.69 -27.84
N GLY A 162 0.40 -5.94 -28.11
CA GLY A 162 1.33 -6.98 -28.61
C GLY A 162 2.36 -7.47 -27.59
N VAL A 163 2.04 -7.34 -26.29
CA VAL A 163 2.92 -7.73 -25.18
C VAL A 163 3.09 -9.25 -25.15
N ASP A 164 4.31 -9.72 -24.93
CA ASP A 164 4.58 -11.14 -24.61
C ASP A 164 4.10 -11.45 -23.19
N THR A 165 3.08 -12.28 -23.09
CA THR A 165 2.48 -12.74 -21.83
C THR A 165 2.69 -14.24 -21.60
N SER A 166 3.74 -14.81 -22.22
CA SER A 166 4.14 -16.21 -22.01
C SER A 166 4.49 -16.51 -20.56
N ASP A 167 4.46 -17.78 -20.15
CA ASP A 167 4.89 -18.21 -18.82
C ASP A 167 6.33 -17.75 -18.50
N ALA A 168 7.21 -17.76 -19.48
CA ALA A 168 8.57 -17.26 -19.34
C ALA A 168 8.62 -15.75 -19.04
N ALA A 169 7.80 -14.94 -19.74
CA ALA A 169 7.69 -13.50 -19.48
C ALA A 169 7.11 -13.22 -18.10
N ILE A 170 6.09 -13.98 -17.68
CA ILE A 170 5.51 -13.88 -16.33
C ILE A 170 6.56 -14.21 -15.26
N ARG A 171 7.33 -15.28 -15.41
CA ARG A 171 8.40 -15.65 -14.46
C ARG A 171 9.50 -14.56 -14.39
N ALA A 172 9.87 -13.96 -15.50
CA ALA A 172 10.81 -12.85 -15.53
C ALA A 172 10.28 -11.63 -14.74
N ALA A 173 9.00 -11.29 -14.93
CA ALA A 173 8.35 -10.20 -14.17
C ALA A 173 8.26 -10.51 -12.67
N VAL A 174 7.98 -11.75 -12.28
CA VAL A 174 8.02 -12.18 -10.87
C VAL A 174 9.42 -12.06 -10.29
N ALA A 175 10.46 -12.41 -11.03
CA ALA A 175 11.84 -12.29 -10.55
C ALA A 175 12.20 -10.83 -10.23
N GLU A 176 11.84 -9.87 -11.11
CA GLU A 176 12.04 -8.43 -10.85
C GLU A 176 11.18 -7.94 -9.67
N HIS A 177 9.92 -8.35 -9.61
CA HIS A 177 9.03 -8.04 -8.48
C HIS A 177 9.62 -8.55 -7.16
N ASN A 178 10.08 -9.79 -7.12
CA ASN A 178 10.67 -10.41 -5.93
C ASN A 178 11.94 -9.70 -5.46
N GLU A 179 12.74 -9.16 -6.37
CA GLU A 179 13.91 -8.36 -5.99
C GLU A 179 13.48 -7.10 -5.24
N VAL A 180 12.45 -6.39 -5.74
CA VAL A 180 11.89 -5.22 -5.05
C VAL A 180 11.35 -5.63 -3.68
N CYS A 181 10.57 -6.71 -3.60
CA CYS A 181 10.00 -7.21 -2.35
C CYS A 181 11.10 -7.56 -1.33
N SER A 182 12.15 -8.25 -1.77
CA SER A 182 13.28 -8.62 -0.90
C SER A 182 14.00 -7.40 -0.33
N ILE A 183 14.25 -6.38 -1.14
CA ILE A 183 14.88 -5.13 -0.71
C ILE A 183 13.99 -4.38 0.30
N ILE A 184 12.69 -4.24 0.01
CA ILE A 184 11.75 -3.55 0.91
C ILE A 184 11.60 -4.33 2.21
N SER A 185 11.46 -5.65 2.16
CA SER A 185 11.37 -6.49 3.36
C SER A 185 12.63 -6.38 4.22
N GLU A 186 13.83 -6.42 3.63
CA GLU A 186 15.09 -6.27 4.37
C GLU A 186 15.18 -4.89 5.05
N MET A 187 14.77 -3.80 4.38
CA MET A 187 14.69 -2.48 5.01
C MET A 187 13.64 -2.44 6.13
N GLY A 188 12.49 -3.10 5.92
CA GLY A 188 11.43 -3.23 6.91
C GLY A 188 11.89 -3.90 8.19
N GLU A 189 12.64 -5.00 8.07
CA GLU A 189 13.20 -5.75 9.20
C GLU A 189 14.13 -4.90 10.09
N MET A 190 14.81 -3.89 9.54
CA MET A 190 15.66 -3.00 10.31
C MET A 190 14.90 -2.21 11.39
N ARG A 191 13.58 -2.05 11.26
CA ARG A 191 12.73 -1.41 12.26
C ARG A 191 12.48 -2.26 13.52
N LYS A 192 12.84 -3.55 13.50
CA LYS A 192 12.75 -4.43 14.68
C LYS A 192 13.76 -4.07 15.77
N ALA A 193 14.88 -3.46 15.41
CA ALA A 193 15.90 -3.04 16.39
C ALA A 193 15.31 -2.03 17.39
N ASP A 194 15.82 -2.03 18.62
CA ASP A 194 15.39 -1.09 19.67
C ASP A 194 15.64 0.36 19.26
N ASN A 195 16.77 0.61 18.60
CA ASN A 195 17.10 1.90 18.02
C ASN A 195 17.40 1.72 16.52
N PRO A 196 16.36 1.76 15.66
CA PRO A 196 16.50 1.45 14.24
C PRO A 196 17.33 2.50 13.49
N VAL A 197 17.97 2.05 12.42
CA VAL A 197 18.69 2.92 11.47
C VAL A 197 17.78 3.59 10.45
N ILE A 198 16.50 3.22 10.40
CA ILE A 198 15.48 3.76 9.49
C ILE A 198 14.23 4.12 10.28
N THR A 199 13.61 5.25 9.99
CA THR A 199 12.33 5.64 10.57
C THR A 199 11.16 5.04 9.79
N GLY A 200 9.97 5.01 10.39
CA GLY A 200 8.77 4.59 9.68
C GLY A 200 8.40 5.51 8.52
N TYR A 201 8.68 6.83 8.66
CA TYR A 201 8.50 7.79 7.58
C TYR A 201 9.43 7.52 6.39
N GLU A 202 10.74 7.36 6.64
CA GLU A 202 11.70 7.01 5.59
C GLU A 202 11.29 5.71 4.88
N PHE A 203 10.93 4.69 5.65
CA PHE A 203 10.47 3.41 5.11
C PHE A 203 9.20 3.56 4.27
N HIS A 204 8.22 4.32 4.74
CA HIS A 204 6.97 4.52 4.01
C HIS A 204 7.19 5.23 2.67
N VAL A 205 8.02 6.27 2.64
CA VAL A 205 8.41 6.94 1.38
C VAL A 205 9.07 5.96 0.41
N ILE A 206 10.03 5.15 0.89
CA ILE A 206 10.74 4.15 0.07
C ILE A 206 9.77 3.07 -0.44
N ASN A 207 8.86 2.59 0.40
CA ASN A 207 7.86 1.61 0.00
C ASN A 207 6.89 2.17 -1.04
N LEU A 208 6.45 3.42 -0.89
CA LEU A 208 5.54 4.07 -1.86
C LEU A 208 6.18 4.22 -3.25
N VAL A 209 7.44 4.65 -3.35
CA VAL A 209 8.08 4.75 -4.67
C VAL A 209 8.23 3.40 -5.36
N SER A 210 8.32 2.31 -4.60
CA SER A 210 8.35 0.96 -5.16
C SER A 210 7.02 0.55 -5.81
N TYR A 211 5.89 1.19 -5.44
CA TYR A 211 4.57 0.99 -6.04
C TYR A 211 4.28 1.93 -7.21
N THR A 212 4.94 3.10 -7.25
CA THR A 212 4.56 4.20 -8.14
C THR A 212 5.58 4.50 -9.23
N CYS A 213 6.68 3.74 -9.28
CA CYS A 213 7.74 3.93 -10.27
C CYS A 213 8.04 2.63 -11.02
N PRO A 214 8.47 2.70 -12.29
CA PRO A 214 8.91 1.54 -13.05
C PRO A 214 10.03 0.80 -12.32
N LYS A 215 9.85 -0.51 -12.07
CA LYS A 215 10.75 -1.30 -11.23
C LYS A 215 12.20 -1.25 -11.71
N ARG A 216 12.42 -1.46 -13.00
CA ARG A 216 13.78 -1.42 -13.59
C ARG A 216 14.51 -0.08 -13.37
N LEU A 217 13.77 1.04 -13.28
CA LEU A 217 14.35 2.37 -13.09
C LEU A 217 14.53 2.73 -11.62
N ILE A 218 13.67 2.25 -10.72
CA ILE A 218 13.79 2.54 -9.29
C ILE A 218 14.72 1.56 -8.56
N LEU A 219 14.88 0.34 -9.02
CA LEU A 219 15.73 -0.70 -8.40
C LEU A 219 17.16 -0.24 -8.09
N PRO A 220 17.89 0.45 -9.00
CA PRO A 220 19.23 0.95 -8.69
C PRO A 220 19.25 1.85 -7.44
N TYR A 221 18.28 2.74 -7.30
CA TYR A 221 18.15 3.64 -6.14
C TYR A 221 17.79 2.87 -4.86
N LEU A 222 16.91 1.87 -4.95
CA LEU A 222 16.57 1.01 -3.82
C LEU A 222 17.78 0.22 -3.33
N ARG A 223 18.58 -0.35 -4.25
CA ARG A 223 19.82 -1.06 -3.90
C ARG A 223 20.84 -0.15 -3.21
N GLU A 224 21.05 1.08 -3.74
CA GLU A 224 21.94 2.06 -3.11
C GLU A 224 21.45 2.47 -1.72
N THR A 225 20.14 2.70 -1.55
CA THR A 225 19.53 3.05 -0.26
C THR A 225 19.68 1.91 0.75
N LEU A 226 19.46 0.67 0.34
CA LEU A 226 19.69 -0.50 1.22
C LEU A 226 21.17 -0.60 1.64
N ALA A 227 22.10 -0.40 0.69
CA ALA A 227 23.53 -0.44 0.98
C ALA A 227 23.97 0.70 1.92
N GLU A 228 23.32 1.86 1.85
CA GLU A 228 23.53 2.98 2.77
C GLU A 228 22.99 2.64 4.18
N LEU A 229 21.76 2.14 4.28
CA LEU A 229 21.14 1.74 5.55
C LEU A 229 21.94 0.66 6.28
N LYS A 230 22.52 -0.31 5.57
CA LYS A 230 23.41 -1.33 6.14
C LYS A 230 24.69 -0.74 6.79
N LYS A 231 25.10 0.45 6.39
CA LYS A 231 26.29 1.16 6.92
C LYS A 231 25.93 2.24 7.94
N ARG A 232 24.67 2.68 7.93
CA ARG A 232 24.18 3.74 8.82
C ARG A 232 24.21 3.28 10.26
N LYS A 233 24.68 4.13 11.14
CA LYS A 233 24.69 3.86 12.58
C LYS A 233 23.43 4.42 13.21
N PRO A 234 22.83 3.71 14.19
CA PRO A 234 21.72 4.27 14.93
C PRO A 234 22.15 5.50 15.73
N ASP A 235 21.23 6.39 16.01
CA ASP A 235 21.47 7.55 16.87
C ASP A 235 21.86 7.11 18.28
N LYS A 236 22.66 7.93 18.98
CA LYS A 236 23.09 7.62 20.35
C LYS A 236 21.92 7.50 21.34
N VAL A 237 20.86 8.25 21.08
CA VAL A 237 19.63 8.25 21.88
C VAL A 237 18.46 8.20 20.89
N SER A 238 17.51 7.31 21.11
CA SER A 238 16.30 7.26 20.30
C SER A 238 15.52 8.57 20.45
N PRO A 239 15.20 9.24 19.34
CA PRO A 239 14.41 10.47 19.39
C PRO A 239 12.92 10.21 19.68
N PHE A 240 12.50 8.94 19.70
CA PHE A 240 11.10 8.56 19.85
C PHE A 240 10.77 8.14 21.29
N ARG A 241 9.55 8.47 21.71
CA ARG A 241 9.03 8.21 23.06
C ARG A 241 8.25 6.89 23.13
N ALA A 242 7.72 6.44 22.02
CA ALA A 242 6.93 5.19 21.92
C ALA A 242 7.13 4.54 20.55
N ARG A 243 6.84 3.25 20.47
CA ARG A 243 6.86 2.42 19.25
C ARG A 243 5.44 1.99 18.91
N VAL A 244 4.99 2.21 17.69
CA VAL A 244 3.61 1.89 17.28
C VAL A 244 3.55 1.11 15.98
N ALA A 245 2.62 0.16 15.93
CA ALA A 245 2.19 -0.49 14.69
C ALA A 245 1.02 0.27 14.08
N ILE A 246 0.92 0.35 12.76
CA ILE A 246 -0.24 0.88 12.05
C ILE A 246 -0.93 -0.26 11.31
N VAL A 247 -2.25 -0.35 11.49
CA VAL A 247 -3.13 -1.28 10.77
C VAL A 247 -4.28 -0.46 10.17
N GLY A 248 -4.56 -0.63 8.88
CA GLY A 248 -5.62 0.20 8.32
C GLY A 248 -5.92 0.02 6.84
N SER A 249 -6.65 0.99 6.34
CA SER A 249 -7.12 1.10 4.97
C SER A 249 -6.06 1.68 4.03
N GLU A 250 -6.45 2.54 3.11
CA GLU A 250 -5.53 3.18 2.17
C GLU A 250 -4.73 4.29 2.85
N ILE A 251 -3.43 4.12 2.95
CA ILE A 251 -2.49 5.15 3.38
C ILE A 251 -1.46 5.30 2.25
N ASP A 252 -1.87 6.00 1.21
CA ASP A 252 -1.11 6.24 -0.02
C ASP A 252 -0.23 7.49 0.03
N ASP A 253 -0.19 8.16 1.19
CA ASP A 253 0.57 9.37 1.44
C ASP A 253 1.38 9.24 2.74
N PRO A 254 2.68 9.60 2.76
CA PRO A 254 3.51 9.48 3.94
C PRO A 254 3.20 10.51 5.04
N ASP A 255 2.30 11.47 4.81
CA ASP A 255 1.99 12.55 5.75
C ASP A 255 1.40 12.04 7.07
N LEU A 256 0.60 10.96 7.03
CA LEU A 256 0.10 10.35 8.27
C LEU A 256 1.25 9.79 9.12
N THR A 257 2.16 9.04 8.51
CA THR A 257 3.34 8.50 9.21
C THR A 257 4.21 9.63 9.74
N LYS A 258 4.42 10.67 8.93
CA LYS A 258 5.15 11.90 9.33
C LYS A 258 4.48 12.61 10.52
N LEU A 259 3.16 12.69 10.52
CA LEU A 259 2.39 13.28 11.63
C LEU A 259 2.58 12.46 12.90
N ILE A 260 2.45 11.14 12.83
CA ILE A 260 2.61 10.22 13.97
C ILE A 260 4.02 10.32 14.55
N GLU A 261 5.05 10.27 13.71
CA GLU A 261 6.44 10.41 14.16
C GLU A 261 6.75 11.81 14.68
N GLY A 262 6.14 12.83 14.11
CA GLY A 262 6.18 14.21 14.61
C GLY A 262 5.52 14.41 15.98
N CYS A 263 4.72 13.45 16.46
CA CYS A 263 4.18 13.41 17.81
C CYS A 263 5.05 12.64 18.80
N GLY A 264 6.19 12.10 18.36
CA GLY A 264 7.15 11.38 19.19
C GLY A 264 6.97 9.85 19.19
N ALA A 265 6.16 9.28 18.32
CA ALA A 265 6.13 7.84 18.10
C ALA A 265 7.10 7.45 16.96
N LEU A 266 7.58 6.20 16.98
CA LEU A 266 8.22 5.54 15.85
C LEU A 266 7.25 4.53 15.25
N VAL A 267 6.96 4.62 13.96
CA VAL A 267 6.16 3.62 13.24
C VAL A 267 7.04 2.44 12.88
N VAL A 268 6.90 1.36 13.64
CA VAL A 268 7.80 0.20 13.53
C VAL A 268 7.27 -0.87 12.57
N SER A 269 5.95 -0.99 12.42
CA SER A 269 5.35 -1.91 11.43
C SER A 269 4.12 -1.30 10.78
N ASP A 270 3.83 -1.76 9.57
CA ASP A 270 2.80 -1.23 8.71
C ASP A 270 2.02 -2.38 8.05
N ARG A 271 0.74 -2.41 8.32
CA ARG A 271 -0.21 -3.35 7.73
C ARG A 271 -1.42 -2.56 7.22
N PHE A 272 -1.33 -2.03 6.03
CA PHE A 272 -2.39 -1.26 5.36
C PHE A 272 -2.27 -1.36 3.84
N CYS A 273 -3.25 -0.87 3.09
CA CYS A 273 -3.35 -1.17 1.66
C CYS A 273 -2.16 -0.72 0.81
N PHE A 274 -1.47 0.36 1.16
CA PHE A 274 -0.20 0.76 0.54
C PHE A 274 1.03 0.47 1.41
N GLY A 275 0.86 -0.35 2.44
CA GLY A 275 1.94 -0.78 3.32
C GLY A 275 2.83 -1.85 2.69
N SER A 276 3.76 -2.35 3.49
CA SER A 276 4.60 -3.49 3.09
C SER A 276 3.87 -4.83 3.26
N THR A 277 2.85 -4.88 4.10
CA THR A 277 2.01 -6.06 4.33
C THR A 277 0.53 -5.70 4.11
N PRO A 278 -0.22 -6.43 3.27
CA PRO A 278 0.28 -7.36 2.25
C PRO A 278 0.88 -6.61 1.04
N GLY A 279 1.73 -7.27 0.26
CA GLY A 279 2.15 -6.80 -1.06
C GLY A 279 3.65 -6.70 -1.28
N ARG A 280 4.46 -6.96 -0.26
CA ARG A 280 5.92 -7.04 -0.38
C ARG A 280 6.47 -8.41 0.07
N GLU A 281 5.61 -9.42 0.05
CA GLU A 281 6.01 -10.81 0.18
C GLU A 281 6.56 -11.34 -1.14
N VAL A 282 7.60 -12.17 -1.05
CA VAL A 282 8.20 -12.84 -2.21
C VAL A 282 7.24 -13.91 -2.73
N ILE A 283 7.02 -13.96 -4.03
CA ILE A 283 6.22 -14.97 -4.70
C ILE A 283 7.15 -16.14 -5.07
N GLU A 284 6.99 -17.26 -4.39
CA GLU A 284 7.72 -18.49 -4.71
C GLU A 284 7.01 -19.23 -5.85
N LEU A 285 7.74 -19.48 -6.95
CA LEU A 285 7.22 -20.23 -8.11
C LEU A 285 7.94 -21.56 -8.23
N LYS A 286 7.17 -22.63 -8.40
CA LYS A 286 7.67 -23.94 -8.82
C LYS A 286 7.79 -23.97 -10.35
N ASP A 287 8.81 -24.63 -10.83
CA ASP A 287 9.13 -24.67 -12.27
C ASP A 287 8.15 -25.50 -13.10
N ASP A 288 7.54 -26.51 -12.48
CA ASP A 288 6.65 -27.51 -13.12
C ASP A 288 5.16 -27.13 -13.04
N GLU A 289 4.82 -26.00 -12.44
CA GLU A 289 3.46 -25.50 -12.29
C GLU A 289 3.25 -24.19 -13.06
N ASP A 290 2.02 -23.93 -13.54
CA ASP A 290 1.63 -22.69 -14.23
C ASP A 290 1.90 -21.47 -13.34
N ALA A 291 2.69 -20.52 -13.81
CA ALA A 291 3.10 -19.36 -13.02
C ALA A 291 1.92 -18.45 -12.66
N LEU A 292 0.98 -18.24 -13.60
CA LEU A 292 -0.20 -17.40 -13.35
C LEU A 292 -1.06 -17.98 -12.22
N ARG A 293 -1.27 -19.31 -12.21
CA ARG A 293 -2.04 -19.98 -11.16
C ARG A 293 -1.38 -19.82 -9.79
N GLN A 294 -0.06 -19.97 -9.72
CA GLN A 294 0.69 -19.81 -8.47
C GLN A 294 0.63 -18.37 -7.95
N ILE A 295 0.74 -17.37 -8.83
CA ILE A 295 0.59 -15.95 -8.46
C ILE A 295 -0.82 -15.67 -7.93
N CYS A 296 -1.85 -16.16 -8.60
CA CYS A 296 -3.24 -15.99 -8.16
C CYS A 296 -3.48 -16.62 -6.78
N LEU A 297 -2.96 -17.83 -6.54
CA LEU A 297 -3.05 -18.50 -5.25
C LEU A 297 -2.33 -17.69 -4.16
N HIS A 298 -1.09 -17.24 -4.42
CA HIS A 298 -0.33 -16.40 -3.51
C HIS A 298 -1.11 -15.16 -3.07
N VAL A 299 -1.70 -14.43 -4.04
CA VAL A 299 -2.49 -13.23 -3.72
C VAL A 299 -3.71 -13.55 -2.86
N MET A 300 -4.43 -14.64 -3.14
CA MET A 300 -5.59 -15.04 -2.35
C MET A 300 -5.21 -15.46 -0.92
N GLU A 301 -4.13 -16.21 -0.76
CA GLU A 301 -3.66 -16.69 0.55
C GLU A 301 -3.18 -15.54 1.44
N HIS A 302 -2.38 -14.62 0.88
CA HIS A 302 -1.78 -13.51 1.62
C HIS A 302 -2.70 -12.29 1.72
N SER A 303 -3.84 -12.28 1.00
CA SER A 303 -4.77 -11.18 1.13
C SER A 303 -5.44 -11.15 2.49
N GLU A 304 -5.25 -10.04 3.18
CA GLU A 304 -5.86 -9.75 4.47
C GLU A 304 -6.79 -8.53 4.38
N CYS A 305 -7.40 -8.31 3.21
CA CYS A 305 -8.38 -7.24 3.05
C CYS A 305 -9.59 -7.46 3.96
N ALA A 306 -10.05 -6.39 4.59
CA ALA A 306 -11.22 -6.44 5.48
C ALA A 306 -12.53 -6.83 4.76
N ARG A 307 -12.53 -6.91 3.40
CA ARG A 307 -13.65 -7.47 2.61
C ARG A 307 -13.93 -8.96 2.91
N TYR A 308 -12.92 -9.71 3.33
CA TYR A 308 -13.06 -11.11 3.70
C TYR A 308 -13.59 -11.22 5.12
N ILE A 309 -14.87 -11.58 5.24
CA ILE A 309 -15.62 -11.65 6.51
C ILE A 309 -15.76 -13.07 7.06
N ALA A 310 -15.20 -14.09 6.39
CA ALA A 310 -15.15 -15.43 6.93
C ALA A 310 -14.30 -15.47 8.21
N ASP A 311 -14.73 -16.23 9.21
CA ASP A 311 -14.12 -16.24 10.55
C ASP A 311 -12.62 -16.50 10.51
N GLU A 312 -12.14 -17.41 9.67
CA GLU A 312 -10.73 -17.72 9.49
C GLU A 312 -9.92 -16.51 8.99
N LYS A 313 -10.48 -15.72 8.06
CA LYS A 313 -9.81 -14.52 7.52
C LYS A 313 -9.85 -13.35 8.50
N VAL A 314 -10.93 -13.23 9.26
CA VAL A 314 -11.03 -12.24 10.36
C VAL A 314 -10.00 -12.54 11.43
N LEU A 315 -9.88 -13.81 11.83
CA LEU A 315 -8.88 -14.26 12.80
C LEU A 315 -7.46 -14.03 12.28
N GLN A 316 -7.17 -14.44 11.04
CA GLN A 316 -5.87 -14.24 10.39
C GLN A 316 -5.42 -12.77 10.45
N ARG A 317 -6.30 -11.81 10.12
CA ARG A 317 -5.97 -10.37 10.18
C ARG A 317 -5.57 -9.92 11.58
N ARG A 318 -6.28 -10.39 12.61
CA ARG A 318 -6.00 -10.03 14.01
C ARG A 318 -4.72 -10.65 14.51
N GLU A 319 -4.50 -11.93 14.20
CA GLU A 319 -3.26 -12.64 14.52
C GLU A 319 -2.05 -12.01 13.82
N THR A 320 -2.20 -11.59 12.56
CA THR A 320 -1.15 -10.85 11.85
C THR A 320 -0.85 -9.51 12.53
N ALA A 321 -1.88 -8.74 12.92
CA ALA A 321 -1.68 -7.48 13.62
C ALA A 321 -0.95 -7.68 14.97
N ASP A 322 -1.36 -8.69 15.74
CA ASP A 322 -0.72 -9.07 17.01
C ASP A 322 0.73 -9.53 16.81
N ARG A 323 0.94 -10.42 15.85
CA ARG A 323 2.28 -10.94 15.52
C ARG A 323 3.23 -9.83 15.10
N LEU A 324 2.82 -8.97 14.16
CA LEU A 324 3.64 -7.85 13.71
C LEU A 324 3.94 -6.87 14.86
N ALA A 325 2.94 -6.54 15.69
CA ALA A 325 3.17 -5.67 16.83
C ALA A 325 4.20 -6.26 17.81
N LYS A 326 4.15 -7.57 18.07
CA LYS A 326 5.12 -8.26 18.93
C LYS A 326 6.52 -8.34 18.30
N GLU A 327 6.61 -8.77 17.04
CA GLU A 327 7.90 -8.94 16.33
C GLU A 327 8.67 -7.62 16.19
N TYR A 328 7.96 -6.51 16.05
CA TYR A 328 8.55 -5.18 15.92
C TYR A 328 8.62 -4.40 17.24
N ASN A 329 8.40 -5.07 18.37
CA ASN A 329 8.44 -4.45 19.70
C ASN A 329 7.58 -3.18 19.79
N ALA A 330 6.37 -3.21 19.22
CA ALA A 330 5.40 -2.11 19.36
C ALA A 330 4.89 -2.04 20.81
N GLU A 331 4.57 -0.85 21.28
CA GLU A 331 3.96 -0.58 22.58
C GLU A 331 2.44 -0.35 22.47
N GLY A 332 1.97 -0.08 21.24
CA GLY A 332 0.55 0.09 20.93
C GLY A 332 0.27 0.01 19.44
N ILE A 333 -1.02 -0.10 19.11
CA ILE A 333 -1.49 -0.25 17.73
C ILE A 333 -2.40 0.94 17.37
N ILE A 334 -2.16 1.52 16.20
CA ILE A 334 -3.05 2.54 15.61
C ILE A 334 -3.88 1.85 14.53
N TYR A 335 -5.20 1.73 14.76
CA TYR A 335 -6.15 1.30 13.74
C TYR A 335 -6.67 2.51 12.97
N GLU A 336 -6.36 2.55 11.69
CA GLU A 336 -6.74 3.63 10.78
C GLU A 336 -7.85 3.20 9.82
N GLN A 337 -8.74 4.13 9.53
CA GLN A 337 -9.74 4.01 8.48
C GLN A 337 -9.76 5.27 7.63
N MET A 338 -9.65 5.13 6.30
CA MET A 338 -10.07 6.17 5.37
C MET A 338 -11.57 6.40 5.53
N LYS A 339 -11.99 7.63 5.71
CA LYS A 339 -13.40 7.97 5.93
C LYS A 339 -14.27 7.41 4.81
N TYR A 340 -15.36 6.77 5.22
CA TYR A 340 -16.30 6.04 4.36
C TYR A 340 -15.72 4.79 3.66
N CYS A 341 -14.62 4.25 4.12
CA CYS A 341 -14.22 2.90 3.77
C CYS A 341 -15.06 1.90 4.59
N ASP A 342 -16.03 1.25 3.97
CA ASP A 342 -16.98 0.38 4.67
C ASP A 342 -16.28 -0.80 5.35
N TYR A 343 -15.46 -1.53 4.62
CA TYR A 343 -14.80 -2.73 5.14
C TYR A 343 -13.88 -2.41 6.33
N TRP A 344 -13.03 -1.40 6.19
CA TRP A 344 -12.17 -0.99 7.29
C TRP A 344 -12.93 -0.26 8.40
N GLY A 345 -14.10 0.29 8.12
CA GLY A 345 -14.97 0.85 9.14
C GLY A 345 -15.45 -0.21 10.13
N PHE A 346 -15.89 -1.35 9.63
CA PHE A 346 -16.27 -2.51 10.46
C PHE A 346 -15.06 -3.09 11.18
N GLU A 347 -13.98 -3.36 10.45
CA GLU A 347 -12.78 -3.95 11.04
C GLU A 347 -12.18 -3.05 12.12
N ARG A 348 -11.99 -1.76 11.86
CA ARG A 348 -11.47 -0.80 12.84
C ARG A 348 -12.30 -0.76 14.12
N ALA A 349 -13.62 -0.67 14.00
CA ALA A 349 -14.50 -0.61 15.16
C ALA A 349 -14.42 -1.88 16.01
N LEU A 350 -14.51 -3.06 15.37
CA LEU A 350 -14.54 -4.33 16.07
C LEU A 350 -13.15 -4.75 16.56
N ALA A 351 -12.15 -4.70 15.69
CA ALA A 351 -10.79 -5.12 16.01
C ALA A 351 -10.15 -4.25 17.09
N SER A 352 -10.46 -2.94 17.15
CA SER A 352 -9.95 -2.07 18.22
C SER A 352 -10.35 -2.57 19.61
N HIS A 353 -11.59 -3.02 19.79
CA HIS A 353 -12.05 -3.61 21.05
C HIS A 353 -11.38 -4.95 21.33
N ILE A 354 -11.37 -5.84 20.36
CA ILE A 354 -10.80 -7.18 20.53
C ILE A 354 -9.30 -7.11 20.81
N MET A 355 -8.55 -6.29 20.10
CA MET A 355 -7.11 -6.12 20.33
C MET A 355 -6.82 -5.53 21.70
N HIS A 356 -7.70 -4.67 22.21
CA HIS A 356 -7.59 -4.14 23.58
C HIS A 356 -7.99 -5.18 24.62
N ASP A 357 -9.18 -5.77 24.50
CA ASP A 357 -9.80 -6.56 25.57
C ASP A 357 -9.27 -8.00 25.63
N GLU A 358 -8.98 -8.61 24.47
CA GLU A 358 -8.56 -10.01 24.39
C GLU A 358 -7.04 -10.16 24.22
N TYR A 359 -6.41 -9.26 23.44
CA TYR A 359 -4.95 -9.31 23.20
C TYR A 359 -4.15 -8.38 24.13
N GLY A 360 -4.81 -7.47 24.86
CA GLY A 360 -4.18 -6.58 25.84
C GLY A 360 -3.39 -5.41 25.26
N TRP A 361 -3.55 -5.09 23.98
CA TRP A 361 -2.85 -3.98 23.33
C TRP A 361 -3.49 -2.64 23.69
N PRO A 362 -2.69 -1.59 24.00
CA PRO A 362 -3.15 -0.21 23.86
C PRO A 362 -3.51 0.08 22.39
N VAL A 363 -4.71 0.62 22.16
CA VAL A 363 -5.20 0.88 20.80
C VAL A 363 -5.65 2.32 20.65
N LEU A 364 -5.18 2.98 19.59
CA LEU A 364 -5.73 4.23 19.09
C LEU A 364 -6.53 3.96 17.82
N SER A 365 -7.84 4.16 17.87
CA SER A 365 -8.73 4.02 16.71
C SER A 365 -8.97 5.37 16.06
N ILE A 366 -8.62 5.56 14.80
CA ILE A 366 -8.77 6.82 14.06
C ILE A 366 -9.54 6.61 12.75
N ASP A 367 -10.34 7.60 12.39
CA ASP A 367 -10.83 7.79 11.03
C ASP A 367 -10.26 9.11 10.48
N ARG A 368 -9.85 9.12 9.24
CA ARG A 368 -9.25 10.30 8.62
C ARG A 368 -9.87 10.63 7.27
N LEU A 369 -9.83 11.90 6.95
CA LEU A 369 -10.10 12.40 5.62
C LEU A 369 -8.89 12.13 4.69
N TYR A 370 -9.14 12.06 3.40
CA TYR A 370 -8.07 11.93 2.40
C TYR A 370 -7.18 13.19 2.40
N ASN A 371 -7.81 14.35 2.40
CA ASN A 371 -7.11 15.63 2.56
C ASN A 371 -6.86 15.93 4.04
N ASN A 372 -5.72 16.51 4.36
CA ASN A 372 -5.23 16.77 5.74
C ASN A 372 -6.07 17.77 6.55
N GLY A 373 -7.36 17.99 6.23
CA GLY A 373 -8.23 18.94 6.90
C GLY A 373 -8.39 18.76 8.42
N ASN A 374 -8.10 17.57 8.94
CA ASN A 374 -8.21 17.22 10.35
C ASN A 374 -6.86 17.05 11.07
N SER A 375 -5.75 17.53 10.49
CA SER A 375 -4.40 17.29 10.99
C SER A 375 -4.19 17.75 12.44
N GLY A 376 -4.81 18.86 12.88
CA GLY A 376 -4.70 19.35 14.25
C GLY A 376 -5.37 18.43 15.27
N GLN A 377 -6.61 18.00 15.03
CA GLN A 377 -7.33 17.08 15.89
C GLN A 377 -6.64 15.71 15.96
N LEU A 378 -6.21 15.21 14.81
CA LEU A 378 -5.48 13.94 14.73
C LEU A 378 -4.18 14.00 15.50
N ARG A 379 -3.41 15.09 15.34
CA ARG A 379 -2.17 15.32 16.11
C ARG A 379 -2.42 15.26 17.60
N THR A 380 -3.45 15.93 18.13
CA THR A 380 -3.77 15.92 19.56
C THR A 380 -4.08 14.50 20.06
N ARG A 381 -4.85 13.72 19.28
CA ARG A 381 -5.18 12.33 19.64
C ARG A 381 -3.94 11.43 19.63
N VAL A 382 -3.07 11.56 18.65
CA VAL A 382 -1.81 10.79 18.56
C VAL A 382 -0.87 11.18 19.70
N GLN A 383 -0.73 12.49 20.02
CA GLN A 383 0.09 12.93 21.15
C GLN A 383 -0.39 12.34 22.49
N ALA A 384 -1.68 12.42 22.76
CA ALA A 384 -2.27 11.83 23.98
C ALA A 384 -2.02 10.31 24.05
N PHE A 385 -2.11 9.62 22.92
CA PHE A 385 -1.82 8.18 22.85
C PHE A 385 -0.35 7.89 23.16
N VAL A 386 0.59 8.60 22.54
CA VAL A 386 2.04 8.48 22.79
C VAL A 386 2.37 8.72 24.26
N GLU A 387 1.77 9.76 24.87
CA GLU A 387 1.94 10.06 26.29
C GLU A 387 1.42 8.92 27.18
N SER A 388 0.28 8.33 26.84
CA SER A 388 -0.26 7.18 27.58
C SER A 388 0.63 5.95 27.51
N LEU A 389 1.25 5.68 26.37
CA LEU A 389 2.22 4.58 26.20
C LEU A 389 3.48 4.81 27.05
N GLU A 390 4.01 6.02 27.02
CA GLU A 390 5.19 6.38 27.81
C GLU A 390 4.93 6.25 29.31
N ILE A 391 3.79 6.72 29.80
CA ILE A 391 3.37 6.58 31.21
C ILE A 391 3.26 5.11 31.59
N LYS A 392 2.62 4.28 30.74
CA LYS A 392 2.49 2.84 30.99
C LYS A 392 3.85 2.15 31.09
N ARG A 393 4.80 2.52 30.24
CA ARG A 393 6.18 1.99 30.27
C ARG A 393 6.89 2.38 31.57
N ILE A 394 6.82 3.64 31.97
CA ILE A 394 7.44 4.14 33.22
C ILE A 394 6.87 3.39 34.44
N HIS A 395 5.55 3.22 34.52
CA HIS A 395 4.93 2.48 35.64
C HIS A 395 5.36 1.01 35.68
N LYS A 396 5.52 0.37 34.51
CA LYS A 396 6.02 -1.00 34.43
C LYS A 396 7.47 -1.11 34.91
N GLU A 397 8.32 -0.17 34.54
CA GLU A 397 9.73 -0.10 34.97
C GLU A 397 9.85 0.18 36.48
N GLU A 398 8.95 0.96 37.05
CA GLU A 398 8.88 1.25 38.51
C GLU A 398 8.21 0.13 39.32
N GLY A 399 7.75 -0.96 38.70
CA GLY A 399 7.07 -2.07 39.39
C GLY A 399 5.69 -1.71 39.94
N LYS A 400 5.02 -0.68 39.39
CA LYS A 400 3.72 -0.19 39.80
C LYS A 400 2.57 -0.62 38.86
N ALA A 401 2.86 -1.49 37.88
CA ALA A 401 1.87 -1.95 36.91
C ALA A 401 1.26 -3.30 37.29
#